data_58c2f613f7f6deb21afe08f87a061079
#
_entry.id   58c2f613f7f6deb21afe08f87a061079
#
_cell.length_a   1.000
_cell.length_b   1.000
_cell.length_c   1.000
_cell.angle_alpha   90.00
_cell.angle_beta   90.00
_cell.angle_gamma   90.00
#
_symmetry.space_group_name_H-M   'P 1'
#
loop_
_entity.id
_entity.type
_entity.pdbx_description
1 polymer ?
#
loop_
_entity_poly.entity_id
_entity_poly.type
_entity_poly.pdbx_seq_one_letter_code
_entity_poly.pdbx_strand_id
1 'polypeptide(L)'
;METTINLRRLFDFSQLPIIITGAVLAVLTVAIILMFLYTILKNMELKQKQTEEVVEQKVFVKPDMTKLKAEYLALLDGIEAKFNEDTTKVRPAYEGMSRVVRDFVYRATGTEVDKFALYEISATEYKELAKLVGEYYQPEFDQISEGDVRDHLAKSRRLVSEWN
;
A
#
# COMPACT_ATOMS: atom_id res chain seq x y z
N MET A 1 -53.25 -2.93 -65.02
CA MET A 1 -53.45 -2.89 -63.56
C MET A 1 -52.07 -2.69 -62.91
N GLU A 2 -51.73 -1.45 -62.58
CA GLU A 2 -50.49 -1.14 -61.89
C GLU A 2 -50.78 -1.14 -60.38
N THR A 3 -50.27 -2.12 -59.67
CA THR A 3 -50.29 -2.16 -58.21
C THR A 3 -49.14 -1.33 -57.66
N THR A 4 -49.38 -0.04 -57.43
CA THR A 4 -48.45 0.82 -56.69
C THR A 4 -48.50 0.40 -55.23
N ILE A 5 -47.50 -0.36 -54.79
CA ILE A 5 -47.29 -0.70 -53.37
C ILE A 5 -46.85 0.58 -52.69
N ASN A 6 -47.68 1.13 -51.80
CA ASN A 6 -47.42 2.35 -51.07
C ASN A 6 -46.48 2.00 -49.87
N LEU A 7 -45.20 2.02 -50.10
CA LEU A 7 -44.13 1.73 -49.09
C LEU A 7 -44.02 2.77 -47.94
N ARG A 8 -44.79 3.87 -48.03
CA ARG A 8 -44.70 4.95 -47.01
C ARG A 8 -45.32 4.57 -45.65
N ARG A 9 -46.13 3.53 -45.54
CA ARG A 9 -46.72 3.10 -44.25
C ARG A 9 -45.82 2.20 -43.39
N LEU A 10 -44.72 1.69 -43.92
CA LEU A 10 -43.82 0.80 -43.18
C LEU A 10 -42.84 1.54 -42.30
N PHE A 11 -42.65 2.86 -42.46
CA PHE A 11 -41.69 3.67 -41.72
C PHE A 11 -42.30 4.83 -40.93
N ASP A 12 -43.63 4.84 -40.75
CA ASP A 12 -44.29 5.84 -39.89
C ASP A 12 -44.20 5.43 -38.42
N PHE A 13 -42.95 5.25 -37.96
CA PHE A 13 -42.65 5.11 -36.54
C PHE A 13 -42.87 6.48 -35.87
N SER A 14 -43.82 6.54 -34.96
CA SER A 14 -44.01 7.72 -34.12
C SER A 14 -42.70 7.95 -33.38
N GLN A 15 -42.03 9.07 -33.62
CA GLN A 15 -40.73 9.39 -33.00
C GLN A 15 -40.86 9.66 -31.48
N LEU A 16 -42.10 9.87 -31.00
CA LEU A 16 -42.41 10.16 -29.61
C LEU A 16 -41.88 9.12 -28.62
N PRO A 17 -42.07 7.79 -28.76
CA PRO A 17 -41.53 6.84 -27.78
C PRO A 17 -40.01 6.81 -27.78
N ILE A 18 -39.36 7.04 -28.92
CA ILE A 18 -37.88 7.06 -29.00
C ILE A 18 -37.34 8.28 -28.27
N ILE A 19 -37.95 9.45 -28.41
CA ILE A 19 -37.55 10.67 -27.70
C ILE A 19 -37.78 10.52 -26.21
N ILE A 20 -38.90 9.95 -25.77
CA ILE A 20 -39.22 9.72 -24.36
C ILE A 20 -38.21 8.75 -23.73
N THR A 21 -37.94 7.61 -24.38
CA THR A 21 -36.96 6.64 -23.87
C THR A 21 -35.56 7.22 -23.82
N GLY A 22 -35.14 8.00 -24.83
CA GLY A 22 -33.86 8.71 -24.83
C GLY A 22 -33.75 9.73 -23.69
N ALA A 23 -34.81 10.50 -23.44
CA ALA A 23 -34.82 11.48 -22.33
C ALA A 23 -34.75 10.79 -20.95
N VAL A 24 -35.47 9.69 -20.74
CA VAL A 24 -35.41 8.93 -19.49
C VAL A 24 -34.03 8.35 -19.28
N LEU A 25 -33.41 7.80 -20.32
CA LEU A 25 -32.04 7.24 -20.22
C LEU A 25 -31.03 8.35 -19.88
N ALA A 26 -31.16 9.52 -20.50
CA ALA A 26 -30.28 10.66 -20.20
C ALA A 26 -30.40 11.13 -18.74
N VAL A 27 -31.61 11.20 -18.20
CA VAL A 27 -31.83 11.57 -16.79
C VAL A 27 -31.22 10.52 -15.84
N LEU A 28 -31.38 9.24 -16.13
CA LEU A 28 -30.81 8.15 -15.34
C LEU A 28 -29.26 8.21 -15.34
N THR A 29 -28.66 8.45 -16.51
CA THR A 29 -27.17 8.55 -16.58
C THR A 29 -26.65 9.75 -15.78
N VAL A 30 -27.30 10.90 -15.85
CA VAL A 30 -26.95 12.07 -15.05
C VAL A 30 -27.10 11.77 -13.55
N ALA A 31 -28.17 11.11 -13.13
CA ALA A 31 -28.39 10.74 -11.73
C ALA A 31 -27.29 9.79 -11.20
N ILE A 32 -26.87 8.81 -12.01
CA ILE A 32 -25.78 7.89 -11.66
C ILE A 32 -24.45 8.64 -11.51
N ILE A 33 -24.14 9.57 -12.44
CA ILE A 33 -22.92 10.38 -12.38
C ILE A 33 -22.90 11.25 -11.11
N LEU A 34 -24.02 11.91 -10.80
CA LEU A 34 -24.13 12.74 -9.58
C LEU A 34 -23.99 11.90 -8.30
N MET A 35 -24.59 10.72 -8.26
CA MET A 35 -24.43 9.80 -7.13
C MET A 35 -22.98 9.33 -6.96
N PHE A 36 -22.29 9.05 -8.08
CA PHE A 36 -20.88 8.66 -8.07
C PHE A 36 -19.98 9.80 -7.61
N LEU A 37 -20.19 11.02 -8.11
CA LEU A 37 -19.47 12.21 -7.64
C LEU A 37 -19.71 12.48 -6.16
N TYR A 38 -20.96 12.36 -5.70
CA TYR A 38 -21.29 12.52 -4.27
C TYR A 38 -20.55 11.51 -3.39
N THR A 39 -20.49 10.23 -3.81
CA THR A 39 -19.75 9.20 -3.05
C THR A 39 -18.25 9.45 -3.02
N ILE A 40 -17.65 9.94 -4.13
CA ILE A 40 -16.23 10.33 -4.16
C ILE A 40 -15.97 11.49 -3.22
N LEU A 41 -16.75 12.57 -3.30
CA LEU A 41 -16.59 13.75 -2.45
C LEU A 41 -16.74 13.39 -0.96
N LYS A 42 -17.76 12.60 -0.62
CA LYS A 42 -17.96 12.13 0.75
C LYS A 42 -16.82 11.26 1.27
N ASN A 43 -16.28 10.39 0.42
CA ASN A 43 -15.11 9.57 0.79
C ASN A 43 -13.83 10.41 0.94
N MET A 44 -13.69 11.50 0.18
CA MET A 44 -12.58 12.44 0.34
C MET A 44 -12.70 13.22 1.66
N GLU A 45 -13.90 13.70 2.03
CA GLU A 45 -14.14 14.33 3.32
C GLU A 45 -13.87 13.39 4.50
N LEU A 46 -14.27 12.12 4.39
CA LEU A 46 -14.01 11.12 5.43
C LEU A 46 -12.50 10.83 5.55
N LYS A 47 -11.76 10.80 4.44
CA LYS A 47 -10.30 10.66 4.47
C LYS A 47 -9.62 11.90 5.05
N GLN A 48 -10.09 13.11 4.74
CA GLN A 48 -9.56 14.33 5.35
C GLN A 48 -9.81 14.37 6.85
N LYS A 49 -11.02 14.05 7.32
CA LYS A 49 -11.32 14.00 8.76
C LYS A 49 -10.49 12.92 9.49
N GLN A 50 -10.27 11.75 8.89
CA GLN A 50 -9.36 10.74 9.45
C GLN A 50 -7.91 11.23 9.47
N THR A 51 -7.49 12.04 8.49
CA THR A 51 -6.14 12.64 8.47
C THR A 51 -6.02 13.76 9.51
N GLU A 52 -7.06 14.55 9.74
CA GLU A 52 -7.07 15.60 10.77
C GLU A 52 -7.19 15.04 12.20
N GLU A 53 -7.94 13.97 12.43
CA GLU A 53 -7.98 13.28 13.74
C GLU A 53 -6.70 12.50 14.06
N VAL A 54 -5.91 12.09 13.05
CA VAL A 54 -4.61 11.42 13.24
C VAL A 54 -3.46 12.42 13.39
N VAL A 55 -3.67 13.70 13.05
CA VAL A 55 -2.78 14.83 13.40
C VAL A 55 -3.07 15.40 14.81
N GLU A 56 -3.73 14.69 15.71
CA GLU A 56 -3.34 14.78 17.10
C GLU A 56 -1.88 14.36 17.15
N GLN A 57 -0.99 15.33 17.30
CA GLN A 57 0.43 15.11 17.50
C GLN A 57 0.56 14.00 18.56
N LYS A 58 0.77 12.76 18.10
CA LYS A 58 1.30 11.72 18.96
C LYS A 58 2.65 12.28 19.43
N VAL A 59 2.64 12.93 20.58
CA VAL A 59 3.89 13.34 21.24
C VAL A 59 4.71 12.07 21.30
N PHE A 60 5.76 12.02 20.47
CA PHE A 60 6.64 10.88 20.43
C PHE A 60 7.26 10.72 21.80
N VAL A 61 6.77 9.76 22.56
CA VAL A 61 7.37 9.38 23.84
C VAL A 61 8.48 8.40 23.54
N LYS A 62 9.72 8.82 23.77
CA LYS A 62 10.90 7.98 23.55
C LYS A 62 10.72 6.68 24.34
N PRO A 63 10.72 5.51 23.69
CA PRO A 63 10.52 4.23 24.36
C PRO A 63 11.71 3.84 25.22
N ASP A 64 11.50 2.91 26.14
CA ASP A 64 12.59 2.21 26.83
C ASP A 64 13.38 1.40 25.79
N MET A 65 14.55 1.92 25.40
CA MET A 65 15.38 1.33 24.35
C MET A 65 15.82 -0.10 24.67
N THR A 66 15.99 -0.43 25.97
CA THR A 66 16.39 -1.79 26.37
C THR A 66 15.29 -2.80 26.05
N LYS A 67 14.06 -2.46 26.41
CA LYS A 67 12.89 -3.30 26.12
C LYS A 67 12.61 -3.39 24.63
N LEU A 68 12.69 -2.22 23.93
CA LEU A 68 12.48 -2.16 22.50
C LEU A 68 13.47 -3.04 21.75
N LYS A 69 14.78 -2.92 22.05
CA LYS A 69 15.80 -3.76 21.44
C LYS A 69 15.56 -5.26 21.68
N ALA A 70 15.23 -5.64 22.92
CA ALA A 70 14.94 -7.04 23.23
C ALA A 70 13.74 -7.59 22.44
N GLU A 71 12.66 -6.80 22.30
CA GLU A 71 11.48 -7.15 21.51
C GLU A 71 11.85 -7.43 20.04
N TYR A 72 12.61 -6.51 19.42
CA TYR A 72 12.95 -6.62 18.01
C TYR A 72 14.02 -7.68 17.72
N LEU A 73 14.95 -7.93 18.64
CA LEU A 73 15.86 -9.08 18.54
C LEU A 73 15.08 -10.40 18.57
N ALA A 74 14.08 -10.54 19.44
CA ALA A 74 13.23 -11.73 19.47
C ALA A 74 12.42 -11.92 18.17
N LEU A 75 11.96 -10.82 17.53
CA LEU A 75 11.31 -10.90 16.21
C LEU A 75 12.27 -11.42 15.14
N LEU A 76 13.53 -10.97 15.13
CA LEU A 76 14.57 -11.46 14.21
C LEU A 76 14.91 -12.94 14.48
N ASP A 77 14.93 -13.38 15.73
CA ASP A 77 15.10 -14.79 16.09
C ASP A 77 13.93 -15.65 15.58
N GLY A 78 12.70 -15.12 15.63
CA GLY A 78 11.54 -15.77 15.05
C GLY A 78 11.61 -15.92 13.52
N ILE A 79 12.21 -14.96 12.81
CA ILE A 79 12.45 -15.05 11.37
C ILE A 79 13.49 -16.14 11.08
N GLU A 80 14.60 -16.17 11.86
CA GLU A 80 15.64 -17.18 11.72
C GLU A 80 15.10 -18.60 11.96
N ALA A 81 14.29 -18.78 12.99
CA ALA A 81 13.65 -20.07 13.28
C ALA A 81 12.83 -20.58 12.09
N LYS A 82 11.96 -19.70 11.54
CA LYS A 82 11.14 -20.04 10.36
C LYS A 82 11.98 -20.34 9.11
N PHE A 83 13.06 -19.61 8.91
CA PHE A 83 13.98 -19.85 7.80
C PHE A 83 14.75 -21.17 7.98
N ASN A 84 15.13 -21.54 9.21
CA ASN A 84 15.79 -22.81 9.50
C ASN A 84 14.85 -24.02 9.32
N GLU A 85 13.53 -23.86 9.50
CA GLU A 85 12.53 -24.90 9.20
C GLU A 85 12.41 -25.15 7.69
N ASP A 86 12.55 -24.09 6.88
CA ASP A 86 12.44 -24.17 5.42
C ASP A 86 13.35 -23.12 4.77
N THR A 87 14.56 -23.54 4.42
CA THR A 87 15.59 -22.67 3.81
C THR A 87 15.26 -22.20 2.39
N THR A 88 14.18 -22.71 1.78
CA THR A 88 13.70 -22.24 0.48
C THR A 88 12.94 -20.90 0.60
N LYS A 89 12.51 -20.54 1.82
CA LYS A 89 11.76 -19.31 2.11
C LYS A 89 12.67 -18.07 2.23
N VAL A 90 13.53 -17.86 1.25
CA VAL A 90 14.45 -16.72 1.20
C VAL A 90 13.68 -15.40 1.17
N ARG A 91 12.75 -15.22 0.21
CA ARG A 91 11.97 -13.99 0.08
C ARG A 91 11.16 -13.63 1.34
N PRO A 92 10.37 -14.54 1.95
CA PRO A 92 9.67 -14.24 3.20
C PRO A 92 10.60 -13.84 4.35
N ALA A 93 11.83 -14.36 4.40
CA ALA A 93 12.81 -13.94 5.39
C ALA A 93 13.24 -12.48 5.17
N TYR A 94 13.54 -12.07 3.92
CA TYR A 94 13.89 -10.68 3.60
C TYR A 94 12.73 -9.70 3.81
N GLU A 95 11.52 -10.05 3.40
CA GLU A 95 10.32 -9.26 3.69
C GLU A 95 10.12 -9.06 5.20
N GLY A 96 10.35 -10.12 5.98
CA GLY A 96 10.28 -10.08 7.44
C GLY A 96 11.34 -9.16 8.04
N MET A 97 12.61 -9.30 7.64
CA MET A 97 13.71 -8.46 8.10
C MET A 97 13.49 -6.98 7.73
N SER A 98 13.12 -6.71 6.48
CA SER A 98 12.82 -5.36 5.98
C SER A 98 11.74 -4.67 6.84
N ARG A 99 10.67 -5.38 7.15
CA ARG A 99 9.59 -4.88 8.01
C ARG A 99 10.08 -4.62 9.44
N VAL A 100 10.79 -5.57 10.03
CA VAL A 100 11.26 -5.48 11.43
C VAL A 100 12.23 -4.31 11.62
N VAL A 101 13.21 -4.12 10.74
CA VAL A 101 14.19 -3.04 10.91
C VAL A 101 13.56 -1.66 10.68
N ARG A 102 12.63 -1.53 9.75
CA ARG A 102 11.92 -0.26 9.51
C ARG A 102 11.00 0.11 10.68
N ASP A 103 10.22 -0.85 11.17
CA ASP A 103 9.32 -0.65 12.32
C ASP A 103 10.12 -0.34 13.59
N PHE A 104 11.27 -0.99 13.80
CA PHE A 104 12.18 -0.66 14.90
C PHE A 104 12.59 0.80 14.86
N VAL A 105 13.08 1.29 13.71
CA VAL A 105 13.52 2.69 13.58
C VAL A 105 12.36 3.64 13.76
N TYR A 106 11.18 3.32 13.22
CA TYR A 106 9.97 4.10 13.46
C TYR A 106 9.66 4.22 14.96
N ARG A 107 9.65 3.10 15.69
CA ARG A 107 9.36 3.11 17.13
C ARG A 107 10.46 3.74 17.97
N ALA A 108 11.70 3.68 17.51
CA ALA A 108 12.85 4.30 18.20
C ALA A 108 12.91 5.82 18.02
N THR A 109 12.44 6.34 16.88
CA THR A 109 12.66 7.74 16.48
C THR A 109 11.38 8.56 16.26
N GLY A 110 10.24 7.89 16.03
CA GLY A 110 8.99 8.52 15.61
C GLY A 110 8.94 8.86 14.12
N THR A 111 10.02 8.64 13.35
CA THR A 111 10.04 8.88 11.89
C THR A 111 9.42 7.71 11.16
N GLU A 112 8.40 7.95 10.35
CA GLU A 112 7.60 6.92 9.66
C GLU A 112 8.35 6.21 8.51
N VAL A 113 9.59 5.78 8.77
CA VAL A 113 10.44 5.06 7.78
C VAL A 113 9.86 3.71 7.35
N ASP A 114 8.92 3.17 8.10
CA ASP A 114 8.15 1.98 7.78
C ASP A 114 7.30 2.16 6.51
N LYS A 115 6.89 3.42 6.22
CA LYS A 115 6.10 3.80 5.04
C LYS A 115 6.95 4.32 3.87
N PHE A 116 8.24 4.57 4.09
CA PHE A 116 9.13 5.19 3.11
C PHE A 116 9.62 4.19 2.06
N ALA A 117 9.70 4.63 0.81
CA ALA A 117 10.47 3.94 -0.21
C ALA A 117 11.98 4.06 0.07
N LEU A 118 12.79 3.21 -0.56
CA LEU A 118 14.24 3.19 -0.31
C LEU A 118 14.91 4.56 -0.56
N TYR A 119 14.50 5.28 -1.63
CA TYR A 119 15.06 6.59 -1.95
C TYR A 119 14.72 7.64 -0.87
N GLU A 120 13.54 7.52 -0.23
CA GLU A 120 13.11 8.41 0.85
C GLU A 120 13.90 8.13 2.13
N ILE A 121 14.11 6.84 2.48
CA ILE A 121 14.99 6.46 3.59
C ILE A 121 16.40 6.98 3.34
N SER A 122 16.91 6.88 2.11
CA SER A 122 18.24 7.35 1.72
C SER A 122 18.39 8.88 1.84
N ALA A 123 17.30 9.63 1.79
CA ALA A 123 17.29 11.07 2.02
C ALA A 123 17.32 11.46 3.51
N THR A 124 16.99 10.50 4.41
CA THR A 124 17.03 10.72 5.87
C THR A 124 18.47 10.62 6.44
N GLU A 125 18.59 10.89 7.74
CA GLU A 125 19.84 10.68 8.49
C GLU A 125 20.16 9.19 8.76
N TYR A 126 19.20 8.27 8.58
CA TYR A 126 19.31 6.84 8.89
C TYR A 126 20.05 6.07 7.79
N LYS A 127 21.32 6.44 7.52
CA LYS A 127 22.11 5.87 6.41
C LYS A 127 22.36 4.37 6.53
N GLU A 128 22.56 3.88 7.78
CA GLU A 128 22.73 2.44 8.03
C GLU A 128 21.46 1.65 7.71
N LEU A 129 20.28 2.18 8.05
CA LEU A 129 19.01 1.59 7.66
C LEU A 129 18.87 1.58 6.15
N ALA A 130 19.15 2.70 5.47
CA ALA A 130 19.04 2.82 4.01
C ALA A 130 19.94 1.80 3.30
N LYS A 131 21.17 1.63 3.78
CA LYS A 131 22.12 0.64 3.24
C LYS A 131 21.59 -0.77 3.43
N LEU A 132 21.17 -1.13 4.63
CA LEU A 132 20.68 -2.46 4.96
C LEU A 132 19.41 -2.82 4.16
N VAL A 133 18.44 -1.90 4.10
CA VAL A 133 17.21 -2.09 3.29
C VAL A 133 17.56 -2.19 1.81
N GLY A 134 18.55 -1.44 1.32
CA GLY A 134 19.03 -1.53 -0.06
C GLY A 134 19.59 -2.92 -0.39
N GLU A 135 20.30 -3.56 0.55
CA GLU A 135 20.81 -4.93 0.37
C GLU A 135 19.66 -5.97 0.33
N TYR A 136 18.50 -5.69 0.93
CA TYR A 136 17.34 -6.58 0.88
C TYR A 136 16.56 -6.50 -0.43
N TYR A 137 16.68 -5.38 -1.18
CA TYR A 137 15.83 -5.11 -2.33
C TYR A 137 15.91 -6.19 -3.40
N GLN A 138 17.11 -6.67 -3.71
CA GLN A 138 17.28 -7.70 -4.72
C GLN A 138 16.66 -9.03 -4.27
N PRO A 139 17.00 -9.62 -3.10
CA PRO A 139 16.40 -10.86 -2.65
C PRO A 139 14.87 -10.77 -2.38
N GLU A 140 14.38 -9.59 -2.06
CA GLU A 140 12.96 -9.36 -1.75
C GLU A 140 12.11 -9.30 -3.04
N PHE A 141 12.62 -8.65 -4.12
CA PHE A 141 11.82 -8.32 -5.30
C PHE A 141 12.19 -9.06 -6.57
N ASP A 142 13.36 -9.68 -6.69
CA ASP A 142 13.76 -10.44 -7.88
C ASP A 142 12.93 -11.71 -8.09
N GLN A 143 12.88 -12.16 -9.34
CA GLN A 143 12.19 -13.42 -9.71
C GLN A 143 12.83 -14.63 -9.02
N ILE A 144 14.16 -14.61 -8.87
CA ILE A 144 14.93 -15.62 -8.13
C ILE A 144 15.51 -14.92 -6.92
N SER A 145 15.00 -15.26 -5.73
CA SER A 145 15.50 -14.71 -4.48
C SER A 145 16.78 -15.43 -4.06
N GLU A 146 17.91 -14.83 -4.33
CA GLU A 146 19.23 -15.30 -3.88
C GLU A 146 19.78 -14.34 -2.84
N GLY A 147 20.34 -14.85 -1.74
CA GLY A 147 20.96 -14.03 -0.72
C GLY A 147 21.37 -14.83 0.50
N ASP A 148 22.37 -14.34 1.22
CA ASP A 148 22.77 -14.92 2.50
C ASP A 148 21.85 -14.36 3.62
N VAL A 149 20.76 -15.08 3.88
CA VAL A 149 19.76 -14.72 4.90
C VAL A 149 20.43 -14.62 6.29
N ARG A 150 21.41 -15.47 6.60
CA ARG A 150 22.06 -15.48 7.91
C ARG A 150 22.97 -14.28 8.11
N ASP A 151 23.73 -13.90 7.09
CA ASP A 151 24.54 -12.67 7.13
C ASP A 151 23.66 -11.43 7.32
N HIS A 152 22.55 -11.35 6.58
CA HIS A 152 21.62 -10.23 6.69
C HIS A 152 20.85 -10.21 8.02
N LEU A 153 20.52 -11.36 8.60
CA LEU A 153 20.02 -11.45 9.98
C LEU A 153 21.04 -10.90 11.00
N ALA A 154 22.31 -11.26 10.85
CA ALA A 154 23.36 -10.74 11.71
C ALA A 154 23.50 -9.21 11.59
N LYS A 155 23.45 -8.66 10.36
CA LYS A 155 23.45 -7.21 10.12
C LYS A 155 22.22 -6.53 10.72
N SER A 156 21.04 -7.14 10.61
CA SER A 156 19.80 -6.63 11.22
C SER A 156 19.90 -6.55 12.73
N ARG A 157 20.40 -7.61 13.37
CA ARG A 157 20.63 -7.66 14.81
C ARG A 157 21.64 -6.59 15.25
N ARG A 158 22.69 -6.40 14.47
CA ARG A 158 23.69 -5.36 14.73
C ARG A 158 23.06 -3.97 14.70
N LEU A 159 22.28 -3.65 13.68
CA LEU A 159 21.57 -2.37 13.58
C LEU A 159 20.70 -2.12 14.83
N VAL A 160 19.92 -3.12 15.26
CA VAL A 160 19.04 -3.02 16.44
C VAL A 160 19.88 -2.88 17.74
N SER A 161 20.92 -3.68 17.93
CA SER A 161 21.71 -3.69 19.17
C SER A 161 22.58 -2.46 19.35
N GLU A 162 23.18 -1.95 18.26
CA GLU A 162 24.07 -0.78 18.28
C GLU A 162 23.33 0.56 18.14
N TRP A 163 22.00 0.55 17.95
CA TRP A 163 21.19 1.77 17.82
C TRP A 163 21.32 2.67 19.07
N ASN A 164 21.62 3.97 18.88
CA ASN A 164 21.78 4.96 19.95
C ASN A 164 20.71 6.05 19.90
#